data_27dd48470d5108a7234658bc0d2ccade
#
_entry.id   27dd48470d5108a7234658bc0d2ccade
#
_cell.length_a   1.000
_cell.length_b   1.000
_cell.length_c   1.000
_cell.angle_alpha   90.00
_cell.angle_beta   90.00
_cell.angle_gamma   90.00
#
_symmetry.space_group_name_H-M   'P 1'
#
loop_
_entity.id
_entity.type
_entity.pdbx_description
1 polymer ?
#
loop_
_entity_poly.entity_id
_entity_poly.type
_entity_poly.pdbx_seq_one_letter_code
_entity_poly.pdbx_strand_id
1 'polypeptide(L)'
;MANSDFYYGAYPAEYSNSLSGIFDMKMRNGNTTDFAHAVQLGIWGFDLSSERPINKKSGSSYLFNYRYSYSGLADKISGSDEGLNYQDLAFKINLPTKKMGTFTFWGIGLLDKIIQRPEDDPKQWETSMERQEQKADFQKGAIGMAHTLSWNDNTYLRSNIGITFSGTKAENHIYDNELNRIPVAFATKHETNLQINTFINKRFNAFHTNRTGISYTGIFYDLNFNISPNIGLSYPMECYAYGEGQNNVLYLSLIHI
;
A
#
# COMPACT_ATOMS: atom_id res chain seq x y z
N MET A 1 -5.35 -1.57 -14.11
CA MET A 1 -4.84 -2.86 -13.58
C MET A 1 -4.69 -3.81 -14.75
N ALA A 2 -3.63 -4.67 -14.75
CA ALA A 2 -3.58 -5.87 -15.58
C ALA A 2 -4.36 -7.00 -14.88
N ASN A 3 -4.36 -8.20 -15.47
CA ASN A 3 -4.94 -9.36 -14.80
C ASN A 3 -4.24 -9.60 -13.46
N SER A 4 -5.04 -9.77 -12.42
CA SER A 4 -4.57 -10.05 -11.06
C SER A 4 -4.97 -11.45 -10.68
N ASP A 5 -4.11 -12.14 -9.96
CA ASP A 5 -4.34 -13.52 -9.54
C ASP A 5 -4.65 -13.55 -8.04
N PHE A 6 -5.61 -14.36 -7.65
CA PHE A 6 -5.94 -14.59 -6.26
C PHE A 6 -5.68 -16.06 -5.90
N TYR A 7 -4.82 -16.27 -4.91
CA TYR A 7 -4.48 -17.59 -4.40
C TYR A 7 -5.10 -17.79 -3.02
N TYR A 8 -5.78 -18.90 -2.81
CA TYR A 8 -6.22 -19.37 -1.51
C TYR A 8 -5.84 -20.86 -1.38
N GLY A 9 -5.20 -21.21 -0.27
CA GLY A 9 -4.70 -22.58 -0.09
C GLY A 9 -3.22 -22.75 -0.50
N ALA A 10 -2.87 -23.80 -1.23
CA ALA A 10 -1.49 -24.13 -1.56
C ALA A 10 -0.81 -23.04 -2.41
N TYR A 11 -0.01 -22.19 -1.79
CA TYR A 11 0.72 -21.13 -2.47
C TYR A 11 2.01 -21.63 -3.10
N PRO A 12 2.45 -21.02 -4.22
CA PRO A 12 3.82 -21.18 -4.68
C PRO A 12 4.82 -20.78 -3.57
N ALA A 13 5.97 -21.46 -3.52
CA ALA A 13 6.97 -21.27 -2.46
C ALA A 13 7.52 -19.84 -2.36
N GLU A 14 7.37 -19.02 -3.41
CA GLU A 14 7.76 -17.61 -3.44
C GLU A 14 6.90 -16.72 -2.52
N TYR A 15 5.70 -17.15 -2.16
CA TYR A 15 4.77 -16.46 -1.27
C TYR A 15 4.85 -17.04 0.15
N SER A 16 6.04 -17.00 0.75
CA SER A 16 6.23 -17.40 2.14
C SER A 16 5.52 -16.42 3.10
N ASN A 17 5.20 -16.90 4.31
CA ASN A 17 4.57 -16.13 5.40
C ASN A 17 3.12 -15.67 5.17
N SER A 18 2.41 -16.25 4.21
CA SER A 18 0.98 -15.98 4.00
C SER A 18 0.14 -17.01 4.74
N LEU A 19 -0.86 -16.55 5.52
CA LEU A 19 -1.70 -17.39 6.37
C LEU A 19 -3.10 -17.65 5.79
N SER A 20 -3.62 -16.78 4.91
CA SER A 20 -4.99 -16.88 4.44
C SER A 20 -5.10 -16.86 2.91
N GLY A 21 -4.80 -15.76 2.26
CA GLY A 21 -4.89 -15.59 0.82
C GLY A 21 -3.88 -14.59 0.30
N ILE A 22 -3.56 -14.70 -0.97
CA ILE A 22 -2.63 -13.80 -1.67
C ILE A 22 -3.35 -13.19 -2.86
N PHE A 23 -3.29 -11.88 -2.95
CA PHE A 23 -3.79 -11.14 -4.09
C PHE A 23 -2.59 -10.56 -4.85
N ASP A 24 -2.18 -11.23 -5.94
CA ASP A 24 -1.07 -10.78 -6.79
C ASP A 24 -1.60 -9.76 -7.80
N MET A 25 -1.44 -8.48 -7.47
CA MET A 25 -1.88 -7.38 -8.30
C MET A 25 -0.79 -6.96 -9.29
N LYS A 26 -1.14 -6.90 -10.56
CA LYS A 26 -0.24 -6.49 -11.64
C LYS A 26 -0.67 -5.14 -12.20
N MET A 27 0.22 -4.15 -12.13
CA MET A 27 0.02 -2.90 -12.85
C MET A 27 0.27 -3.12 -14.34
N ARG A 28 -0.65 -2.64 -15.21
CA ARG A 28 -0.42 -2.64 -16.64
C ARG A 28 0.73 -1.71 -17.04
N ASN A 29 1.29 -1.90 -18.20
CA ASN A 29 2.20 -0.93 -18.79
C ASN A 29 1.41 0.26 -19.35
N GLY A 30 2.07 1.41 -19.50
CA GLY A 30 1.53 2.55 -20.22
C GLY A 30 1.40 2.27 -21.72
N ASN A 31 0.66 3.12 -22.41
CA ASN A 31 0.49 3.04 -23.85
C ASN A 31 1.85 3.19 -24.57
N THR A 32 2.14 2.31 -25.51
CA THR A 32 3.40 2.27 -26.26
C THR A 32 3.30 2.92 -27.63
N THR A 33 2.10 3.30 -28.07
CA THR A 33 1.83 3.87 -29.41
C THR A 33 1.37 5.31 -29.34
N ASP A 34 0.44 5.63 -28.42
CA ASP A 34 -0.28 6.89 -28.39
C ASP A 34 -0.21 7.58 -27.04
N PHE A 35 -0.52 8.87 -27.04
CA PHE A 35 -0.74 9.63 -25.82
C PHE A 35 -2.16 9.41 -25.34
N ALA A 36 -2.33 9.22 -24.03
CA ALA A 36 -3.62 9.23 -23.39
C ALA A 36 -3.54 10.02 -22.08
N HIS A 37 -4.33 11.08 -21.99
CA HIS A 37 -4.44 11.90 -20.80
C HIS A 37 -5.92 12.02 -20.45
N ALA A 38 -6.25 11.88 -19.19
CA ALA A 38 -7.59 12.11 -18.71
C ALA A 38 -7.56 12.95 -17.43
N VAL A 39 -8.51 13.85 -17.32
CA VAL A 39 -8.81 14.63 -16.12
C VAL A 39 -10.28 14.42 -15.82
N GLN A 40 -10.58 13.95 -14.63
CA GLN A 40 -11.94 13.84 -14.13
C GLN A 40 -12.11 14.78 -12.94
N LEU A 41 -13.19 15.55 -12.96
CA LEU A 41 -13.56 16.44 -11.87
C LEU A 41 -14.94 16.02 -11.37
N GLY A 42 -15.09 15.92 -10.07
CA GLY A 42 -16.34 15.55 -9.44
C GLY A 42 -16.52 16.26 -8.09
N ILE A 43 -17.70 16.12 -7.51
CA ILE A 43 -18.00 16.68 -6.19
C ILE A 43 -17.16 16.05 -5.05
N TRP A 44 -16.61 14.87 -5.30
CA TRP A 44 -15.78 14.12 -4.36
C TRP A 44 -14.27 14.30 -4.57
N GLY A 45 -13.86 15.06 -5.60
CA GLY A 45 -12.45 15.26 -5.87
C GLY A 45 -12.10 15.29 -7.34
N PHE A 46 -10.83 15.06 -7.64
CA PHE A 46 -10.35 14.95 -9.01
C PHE A 46 -9.40 13.76 -9.20
N ASP A 47 -9.36 13.29 -10.44
CA ASP A 47 -8.44 12.25 -10.92
C ASP A 47 -7.68 12.79 -12.13
N LEU A 48 -6.37 12.58 -12.12
CA LEU A 48 -5.47 12.92 -13.21
C LEU A 48 -4.74 11.67 -13.66
N SER A 49 -4.91 11.28 -14.90
CA SER A 49 -4.17 10.16 -15.48
C SER A 49 -3.41 10.56 -16.73
N SER A 50 -2.24 9.96 -16.91
CA SER A 50 -1.37 10.22 -18.05
C SER A 50 -0.59 8.97 -18.41
N GLU A 51 -0.60 8.61 -19.67
CA GLU A 51 0.24 7.56 -20.22
C GLU A 51 0.70 7.89 -21.63
N ARG A 52 1.93 7.49 -21.95
CA ARG A 52 2.48 7.68 -23.30
C ARG A 52 3.72 6.81 -23.54
N PRO A 53 4.08 6.62 -24.80
CA PRO A 53 5.40 6.10 -25.14
C PRO A 53 6.51 7.08 -24.73
N ILE A 54 7.56 6.58 -24.09
CA ILE A 54 8.84 7.29 -23.92
C ILE A 54 9.64 7.15 -25.21
N ASN A 55 9.68 5.94 -25.76
CA ASN A 55 10.31 5.63 -27.04
C ASN A 55 9.52 4.54 -27.76
N LYS A 56 8.85 4.90 -28.86
CA LYS A 56 8.04 3.99 -29.67
C LYS A 56 8.86 2.83 -30.27
N LYS A 57 10.13 3.08 -30.64
CA LYS A 57 10.98 2.03 -31.25
C LYS A 57 11.37 0.93 -30.26
N SER A 58 11.53 1.26 -28.99
CA SER A 58 11.86 0.28 -27.95
C SER A 58 10.62 -0.26 -27.23
N GLY A 59 9.44 0.32 -27.42
CA GLY A 59 8.24 0.01 -26.65
C GLY A 59 8.29 0.52 -25.20
N SER A 60 9.18 1.49 -24.91
CA SER A 60 9.26 2.09 -23.59
C SER A 60 8.06 3.01 -23.35
N SER A 61 7.47 2.93 -22.17
CA SER A 61 6.28 3.70 -21.83
C SER A 61 6.22 4.05 -20.35
N TYR A 62 5.44 5.07 -20.03
CA TYR A 62 5.05 5.34 -18.66
C TYR A 62 3.53 5.36 -18.49
N LEU A 63 3.11 5.12 -17.27
CA LEU A 63 1.76 5.28 -16.75
C LEU A 63 1.87 6.06 -15.44
N PHE A 64 0.99 7.03 -15.26
CA PHE A 64 0.87 7.84 -14.07
C PHE A 64 -0.60 8.06 -13.77
N ASN A 65 -0.98 7.97 -12.50
CA ASN A 65 -2.31 8.33 -12.02
C ASN A 65 -2.16 9.01 -10.66
N TYR A 66 -2.81 10.12 -10.48
CA TYR A 66 -2.93 10.82 -9.21
C TYR A 66 -4.39 11.15 -8.96
N ARG A 67 -4.85 10.84 -7.77
CA ARG A 67 -6.21 11.13 -7.33
C ARG A 67 -6.17 11.88 -6.00
N TYR A 68 -6.98 12.89 -5.92
CA TYR A 68 -7.25 13.63 -4.70
C TYR A 68 -8.75 13.62 -4.44
N SER A 69 -9.16 13.12 -3.29
CA SER A 69 -10.54 13.10 -2.87
C SER A 69 -10.71 13.97 -1.62
N TYR A 70 -11.74 14.77 -1.63
CA TYR A 70 -12.15 15.59 -0.51
C TYR A 70 -13.65 15.43 -0.30
N SER A 71 -14.05 15.06 0.90
CA SER A 71 -15.47 14.96 1.24
C SER A 71 -16.07 16.30 1.65
N GLY A 72 -15.25 17.27 2.02
CA GLY A 72 -15.67 18.50 2.69
C GLY A 72 -16.73 19.35 1.97
N LEU A 73 -16.92 19.21 0.64
CA LEU A 73 -18.04 19.85 -0.06
C LEU A 73 -19.32 19.03 0.11
N ALA A 74 -19.25 17.74 0.01
CA ALA A 74 -20.38 16.83 0.20
C ALA A 74 -20.83 16.82 1.67
N ASP A 75 -19.88 16.87 2.60
CA ASP A 75 -20.14 16.94 4.05
C ASP A 75 -20.91 18.23 4.40
N LYS A 76 -20.52 19.38 3.83
CA LYS A 76 -21.27 20.63 3.98
C LYS A 76 -22.68 20.56 3.41
N ILE A 77 -22.88 19.82 2.33
CA ILE A 77 -24.21 19.65 1.71
C ILE A 77 -25.08 18.70 2.54
N SER A 78 -24.47 17.66 3.13
CA SER A 78 -25.18 16.67 3.96
C SER A 78 -25.34 17.09 5.42
N GLY A 79 -24.65 18.16 5.85
CA GLY A 79 -24.66 18.61 7.24
C GLY A 79 -23.79 17.75 8.16
N SER A 80 -22.91 16.90 7.61
CA SER A 80 -21.97 16.13 8.41
C SER A 80 -20.60 16.84 8.47
N ASP A 81 -19.96 16.78 9.61
CA ASP A 81 -18.62 17.36 9.83
C ASP A 81 -17.52 16.28 9.78
N GLU A 82 -17.86 15.10 9.31
CA GLU A 82 -16.93 13.99 9.12
C GLU A 82 -16.12 14.19 7.84
N GLY A 83 -14.83 14.46 7.97
CA GLY A 83 -13.95 14.71 6.83
C GLY A 83 -13.14 13.48 6.44
N LEU A 84 -13.43 12.90 5.28
CA LEU A 84 -12.55 11.92 4.63
C LEU A 84 -11.76 12.62 3.52
N ASN A 85 -10.44 12.73 3.71
CA ASN A 85 -9.56 13.31 2.70
C ASN A 85 -8.47 12.31 2.37
N TYR A 86 -8.45 11.80 1.16
CA TYR A 86 -7.39 10.92 0.72
C TYR A 86 -6.75 11.38 -0.58
N GLN A 87 -5.47 11.04 -0.71
CA GLN A 87 -4.70 11.23 -1.92
C GLN A 87 -4.04 9.92 -2.27
N ASP A 88 -4.05 9.56 -3.51
CA ASP A 88 -3.27 8.42 -3.97
C ASP A 88 -2.52 8.73 -5.27
N LEU A 89 -1.37 8.09 -5.39
CA LEU A 89 -0.48 8.19 -6.52
C LEU A 89 -0.10 6.78 -6.97
N ALA A 90 -0.16 6.53 -8.25
CA ALA A 90 0.39 5.32 -8.84
C ALA A 90 1.17 5.66 -10.11
N PHE A 91 2.35 5.09 -10.26
CA PHE A 91 3.11 5.23 -11.51
C PHE A 91 3.82 3.95 -11.89
N LYS A 92 4.08 3.79 -13.17
CA LYS A 92 4.91 2.72 -13.71
C LYS A 92 5.64 3.19 -14.94
N ILE A 93 6.94 2.91 -15.00
CA ILE A 93 7.82 3.15 -16.14
C ILE A 93 8.33 1.82 -16.61
N ASN A 94 8.13 1.49 -17.88
CA ASN A 94 8.57 0.25 -18.49
C ASN A 94 9.61 0.54 -19.56
N LEU A 95 10.80 -0.02 -19.40
CA LEU A 95 11.97 0.25 -20.25
C LEU A 95 12.54 -1.06 -20.82
N PRO A 96 11.96 -1.59 -21.90
CA PRO A 96 12.54 -2.72 -22.60
C PRO A 96 13.84 -2.28 -23.32
N THR A 97 14.85 -3.13 -23.21
CA THR A 97 16.14 -2.94 -23.88
C THR A 97 16.42 -4.11 -24.83
N LYS A 98 17.28 -3.88 -25.83
CA LYS A 98 17.58 -4.92 -26.84
C LYS A 98 18.38 -6.11 -26.29
N LYS A 99 19.26 -5.89 -25.30
CA LYS A 99 20.20 -6.93 -24.82
C LYS A 99 20.13 -7.18 -23.32
N MET A 100 19.69 -6.21 -22.54
CA MET A 100 19.71 -6.28 -21.09
C MET A 100 18.35 -6.62 -20.49
N GLY A 101 17.39 -7.04 -21.32
CA GLY A 101 16.03 -7.35 -20.85
C GLY A 101 15.21 -6.08 -20.58
N THR A 102 14.22 -6.19 -19.70
CA THR A 102 13.27 -5.13 -19.39
C THR A 102 13.44 -4.65 -17.96
N PHE A 103 13.63 -3.34 -17.80
CA PHE A 103 13.57 -2.68 -16.50
C PHE A 103 12.19 -2.06 -16.29
N THR A 104 11.65 -2.21 -15.10
CA THR A 104 10.37 -1.63 -14.72
C THR A 104 10.53 -0.92 -13.39
N PHE A 105 10.20 0.37 -13.34
CA PHE A 105 10.11 1.16 -12.12
C PHE A 105 8.64 1.41 -11.81
N TRP A 106 8.25 1.28 -10.56
CA TRP A 106 6.87 1.46 -10.16
C TRP A 106 6.77 2.04 -8.75
N GLY A 107 5.68 2.68 -8.47
CA GLY A 107 5.37 3.15 -7.14
C GLY A 107 3.87 3.35 -6.98
N ILE A 108 3.45 3.19 -5.73
CA ILE A 108 2.10 3.50 -5.25
C ILE A 108 2.23 4.22 -3.91
N GLY A 109 1.35 5.17 -3.66
CA GLY A 109 1.31 5.89 -2.39
C GLY A 109 -0.11 6.31 -2.05
N LEU A 110 -0.40 6.36 -0.76
CA LEU A 110 -1.67 6.76 -0.20
C LEU A 110 -1.42 7.66 1.02
N LEU A 111 -2.07 8.80 1.04
CA LEU A 111 -2.23 9.64 2.23
C LEU A 111 -3.72 9.71 2.53
N ASP A 112 -4.10 9.39 3.75
CA ASP A 112 -5.49 9.37 4.18
C ASP A 112 -5.61 10.04 5.54
N LYS A 113 -6.65 10.86 5.71
CA LYS A 113 -6.94 11.54 6.95
C LYS A 113 -8.42 11.37 7.28
N ILE A 114 -8.66 10.77 8.42
CA ILE A 114 -9.99 10.55 8.97
C ILE A 114 -10.15 11.44 10.20
N ILE A 115 -11.24 12.20 10.22
CA ILE A 115 -11.63 13.01 11.38
C ILE A 115 -13.08 12.66 11.69
N GLN A 116 -13.31 12.09 12.86
CA GLN A 116 -14.62 11.93 13.44
C GLN A 116 -14.74 12.91 14.59
N ARG A 117 -15.80 13.69 14.62
CA ARG A 117 -16.07 14.67 15.68
C ARG A 117 -17.19 14.16 16.60
N PRO A 118 -17.24 14.63 17.86
CA PRO A 118 -18.37 14.36 18.73
C PRO A 118 -19.62 15.02 18.19
N GLU A 119 -20.79 14.53 18.59
CA GLU A 119 -22.06 15.21 18.38
C GLU A 119 -22.07 16.53 19.13
N ASP A 120 -22.52 17.60 18.48
CA ASP A 120 -22.43 18.98 18.99
C ASP A 120 -23.26 19.23 20.24
N ASP A 121 -24.41 18.55 20.40
CA ASP A 121 -25.29 18.72 21.57
C ASP A 121 -25.09 17.58 22.58
N PRO A 122 -24.48 17.84 23.76
CA PRO A 122 -24.28 16.83 24.78
C PRO A 122 -25.54 16.13 25.26
N LYS A 123 -26.72 16.72 25.06
CA LYS A 123 -28.00 16.11 25.42
C LYS A 123 -28.46 14.99 24.49
N GLN A 124 -27.84 14.93 23.32
CA GLN A 124 -28.08 13.89 22.31
C GLN A 124 -27.14 12.69 22.47
N TRP A 125 -26.18 12.76 23.38
CA TRP A 125 -25.25 11.67 23.63
C TRP A 125 -25.93 10.48 24.33
N GLU A 126 -26.29 9.46 23.56
CA GLU A 126 -26.84 8.21 24.07
C GLU A 126 -25.71 7.18 24.29
N THR A 127 -24.64 7.28 23.53
CA THR A 127 -23.51 6.35 23.57
C THR A 127 -22.17 7.06 23.80
N SER A 128 -21.17 6.30 24.20
CA SER A 128 -19.80 6.84 24.35
C SER A 128 -19.17 7.24 23.00
N MET A 129 -19.67 6.75 21.87
CA MET A 129 -19.15 7.10 20.55
C MET A 129 -19.50 8.53 20.14
N GLU A 130 -20.67 9.01 20.51
CA GLU A 130 -21.17 10.34 20.15
C GLU A 130 -20.40 11.49 20.82
N ARG A 131 -19.67 11.20 21.90
CA ARG A 131 -18.79 12.13 22.60
C ARG A 131 -17.31 11.93 22.32
N GLN A 132 -16.95 11.12 21.32
CA GLN A 132 -15.56 10.85 20.95
C GLN A 132 -15.11 11.70 19.77
N GLU A 133 -13.92 12.25 19.89
CA GLU A 133 -13.16 12.78 18.76
C GLU A 133 -12.06 11.79 18.39
N GLN A 134 -12.07 11.33 17.16
CA GLN A 134 -11.03 10.47 16.63
C GLN A 134 -10.35 11.15 15.44
N LYS A 135 -9.04 11.22 15.47
CA LYS A 135 -8.22 11.69 14.36
C LYS A 135 -7.23 10.60 13.99
N ALA A 136 -7.20 10.23 12.74
CA ALA A 136 -6.25 9.27 12.24
C ALA A 136 -5.65 9.75 10.91
N ASP A 137 -4.32 9.80 10.86
CA ASP A 137 -3.55 10.07 9.66
C ASP A 137 -2.85 8.78 9.23
N PHE A 138 -3.05 8.37 7.99
CA PHE A 138 -2.44 7.18 7.40
C PHE A 138 -1.54 7.58 6.23
N GLN A 139 -0.35 7.04 6.21
CA GLN A 139 0.61 7.18 5.12
C GLN A 139 1.06 5.79 4.72
N LYS A 140 0.77 5.36 3.50
CA LYS A 140 1.18 4.05 3.01
C LYS A 140 1.74 4.18 1.61
N GLY A 141 2.75 3.38 1.31
CA GLY A 141 3.29 3.38 -0.02
C GLY A 141 4.27 2.25 -0.26
N ALA A 142 4.58 2.11 -1.54
CA ALA A 142 5.60 1.20 -2.01
C ALA A 142 6.26 1.78 -3.26
N ILE A 143 7.56 1.61 -3.38
CA ILE A 143 8.33 1.93 -4.56
C ILE A 143 9.25 0.77 -4.88
N GLY A 144 9.42 0.46 -6.13
CA GLY A 144 10.28 -0.65 -6.50
C GLY A 144 10.77 -0.63 -7.95
N MET A 145 11.71 -1.51 -8.18
CA MET A 145 12.27 -1.80 -9.48
C MET A 145 12.20 -3.31 -9.73
N ALA A 146 11.81 -3.69 -10.92
CA ALA A 146 11.89 -5.05 -11.42
C ALA A 146 12.77 -5.11 -12.67
N HIS A 147 13.57 -6.14 -12.77
CA HIS A 147 14.35 -6.46 -13.95
C HIS A 147 14.00 -7.86 -14.41
N THR A 148 13.70 -8.02 -15.70
CA THR A 148 13.44 -9.32 -16.32
C THR A 148 14.36 -9.52 -17.51
N LEU A 149 15.16 -10.55 -17.46
CA LEU A 149 16.10 -10.93 -18.52
C LEU A 149 15.78 -12.34 -19.04
N SER A 150 15.36 -12.44 -20.29
CA SER A 150 15.15 -13.74 -20.95
C SER A 150 16.44 -14.16 -21.64
N TRP A 151 16.96 -15.33 -21.32
CA TRP A 151 18.11 -15.92 -22.00
C TRP A 151 17.67 -16.71 -23.25
N ASN A 152 16.49 -17.31 -23.18
CA ASN A 152 15.81 -17.98 -24.28
C ASN A 152 14.31 -18.10 -23.99
N ASP A 153 13.54 -18.70 -24.88
CA ASP A 153 12.09 -18.84 -24.78
C ASP A 153 11.62 -19.63 -23.54
N ASN A 154 12.52 -20.44 -22.98
CA ASN A 154 12.21 -21.34 -21.86
C ASN A 154 12.85 -20.92 -20.54
N THR A 155 13.73 -19.90 -20.54
CA THR A 155 14.48 -19.55 -19.34
C THR A 155 14.60 -18.02 -19.19
N TYR A 156 14.17 -17.52 -18.04
CA TYR A 156 14.34 -16.12 -17.70
C TYR A 156 14.75 -15.94 -16.24
N LEU A 157 15.49 -14.87 -15.98
CA LEU A 157 15.80 -14.32 -14.67
C LEU A 157 14.84 -13.17 -14.37
N ARG A 158 14.31 -13.13 -13.18
CA ARG A 158 13.60 -11.95 -12.66
C ARG A 158 14.15 -11.56 -11.31
N SER A 159 14.47 -10.26 -11.18
CA SER A 159 14.92 -9.66 -9.93
C SER A 159 14.04 -8.48 -9.59
N ASN A 160 13.63 -8.37 -8.34
CA ASN A 160 12.83 -7.28 -7.83
C ASN A 160 13.49 -6.73 -6.58
N ILE A 161 13.48 -5.43 -6.44
CA ILE A 161 13.80 -4.72 -5.20
C ILE A 161 12.68 -3.74 -4.93
N GLY A 162 12.21 -3.67 -3.69
CA GLY A 162 11.13 -2.77 -3.31
C GLY A 162 11.26 -2.34 -1.86
N ILE A 163 10.77 -1.15 -1.59
CA ILE A 163 10.61 -0.61 -0.25
C ILE A 163 9.14 -0.31 -0.07
N THR A 164 8.56 -0.79 1.02
CA THR A 164 7.23 -0.40 1.47
C THR A 164 7.35 0.43 2.74
N PHE A 165 6.47 1.38 2.91
CA PHE A 165 6.34 2.14 4.15
C PHE A 165 4.88 2.24 4.57
N SER A 166 4.66 2.24 5.88
CA SER A 166 3.36 2.42 6.50
C SER A 166 3.53 3.27 7.75
N GLY A 167 2.91 4.44 7.77
CA GLY A 167 2.81 5.33 8.93
C GLY A 167 1.35 5.43 9.36
N THR A 168 1.13 5.41 10.66
CA THR A 168 -0.18 5.68 11.27
C THR A 168 0.03 6.58 12.47
N LYS A 169 -0.73 7.66 12.55
CA LYS A 169 -0.86 8.49 13.74
C LYS A 169 -2.34 8.53 14.11
N ALA A 170 -2.68 8.11 15.32
CA ALA A 170 -4.06 8.12 15.79
C ALA A 170 -4.13 8.82 17.14
N GLU A 171 -5.12 9.69 17.29
CA GLU A 171 -5.44 10.41 18.52
C GLU A 171 -6.92 10.19 18.83
N ASN A 172 -7.21 9.82 20.06
CA ASN A 172 -8.57 9.63 20.52
C ASN A 172 -8.81 10.48 21.78
N HIS A 173 -9.88 11.26 21.77
CA HIS A 173 -10.30 12.11 22.86
C HIS A 173 -11.78 11.84 23.15
N ILE A 174 -12.17 12.06 24.40
CA ILE A 174 -13.56 12.02 24.82
C ILE A 174 -13.94 13.36 25.42
N TYR A 175 -15.16 13.79 25.22
CA TYR A 175 -15.69 15.02 25.84
C TYR A 175 -16.55 14.66 27.05
N ASP A 176 -16.42 15.41 28.12
CA ASP A 176 -17.34 15.35 29.25
C ASP A 176 -18.60 16.21 29.02
N ASN A 177 -19.51 16.19 29.95
CA ASN A 177 -20.76 16.95 29.84
C ASN A 177 -20.56 18.48 29.86
N GLU A 178 -19.38 18.95 30.26
CA GLU A 178 -18.98 20.35 30.27
C GLU A 178 -18.19 20.74 29.00
N LEU A 179 -18.12 19.82 28.03
CA LEU A 179 -17.35 19.96 26.77
C LEU A 179 -15.83 20.09 26.98
N ASN A 180 -15.31 19.63 28.11
CA ASN A 180 -13.87 19.54 28.28
C ASN A 180 -13.33 18.35 27.49
N ARG A 181 -12.28 18.59 26.74
CA ARG A 181 -11.61 17.58 25.90
C ARG A 181 -10.60 16.79 26.74
N ILE A 182 -10.84 15.50 26.90
CA ILE A 182 -10.03 14.59 27.71
C ILE A 182 -9.29 13.62 26.77
N PRO A 183 -7.94 13.57 26.80
CA PRO A 183 -7.20 12.60 25.99
C PRO A 183 -7.43 11.18 26.48
N VAL A 184 -7.69 10.27 25.55
CA VAL A 184 -7.98 8.84 25.81
C VAL A 184 -6.80 7.98 25.39
N ALA A 185 -6.38 8.10 24.15
CA ALA A 185 -5.30 7.31 23.61
C ALA A 185 -4.56 8.06 22.50
N PHE A 186 -3.30 7.75 22.39
CA PHE A 186 -2.43 8.19 21.31
C PHE A 186 -1.63 7.00 20.78
N ALA A 187 -1.53 6.88 19.47
CA ALA A 187 -0.72 5.86 18.85
C ALA A 187 0.04 6.42 17.64
N THR A 188 1.32 6.11 17.55
CA THR A 188 2.10 6.27 16.34
C THR A 188 2.73 4.95 15.97
N LYS A 189 2.65 4.60 14.70
CA LYS A 189 3.32 3.44 14.12
C LYS A 189 4.04 3.86 12.85
N HIS A 190 5.32 3.50 12.75
CA HIS A 190 6.08 3.57 11.51
C HIS A 190 6.65 2.19 11.20
N GLU A 191 6.46 1.76 9.97
CA GLU A 191 6.97 0.48 9.49
C GLU A 191 7.56 0.68 8.09
N THR A 192 8.77 0.21 7.90
CA THR A 192 9.46 0.20 6.60
C THR A 192 9.97 -1.19 6.32
N ASN A 193 9.65 -1.74 5.15
CA ASN A 193 10.12 -3.05 4.75
C ASN A 193 10.94 -2.92 3.46
N LEU A 194 12.15 -3.49 3.48
CA LEU A 194 12.99 -3.70 2.30
C LEU A 194 12.79 -5.13 1.81
N GLN A 195 12.42 -5.28 0.56
CA GLN A 195 12.24 -6.59 -0.06
C GLN A 195 13.14 -6.74 -1.28
N ILE A 196 13.90 -7.83 -1.32
CA ILE A 196 14.73 -8.22 -2.46
C ILE A 196 14.36 -9.65 -2.83
N ASN A 197 14.00 -9.85 -4.09
CA ASN A 197 13.59 -11.16 -4.58
C ASN A 197 14.24 -11.40 -5.96
N THR A 198 14.89 -12.53 -6.13
CA THR A 198 15.51 -12.92 -7.39
C THR A 198 15.24 -14.37 -7.66
N PHE A 199 14.75 -14.70 -8.85
CA PHE A 199 14.50 -16.07 -9.23
C PHE A 199 14.80 -16.34 -10.71
N ILE A 200 15.15 -17.59 -10.99
CA ILE A 200 15.26 -18.15 -12.33
C ILE A 200 14.06 -19.05 -12.53
N ASN A 201 13.38 -18.84 -13.64
CA ASN A 201 12.33 -19.73 -14.10
C ASN A 201 12.81 -20.47 -15.33
N LYS A 202 12.74 -21.80 -15.30
CA LYS A 202 13.15 -22.66 -16.42
C LYS A 202 12.07 -23.67 -16.72
N ARG A 203 11.58 -23.65 -17.96
CA ARG A 203 10.68 -24.64 -18.50
C ARG A 203 11.50 -25.71 -19.21
N PHE A 204 11.50 -26.91 -18.70
CA PHE A 204 12.22 -28.06 -19.30
C PHE A 204 11.44 -28.69 -20.45
N ASN A 205 10.13 -28.83 -20.29
CA ASN A 205 9.20 -29.36 -21.29
C ASN A 205 7.77 -28.89 -20.99
N ALA A 206 6.78 -29.44 -21.65
CA ALA A 206 5.37 -29.08 -21.47
C ALA A 206 4.85 -29.38 -20.05
N PHE A 207 5.44 -30.36 -19.36
CA PHE A 207 4.96 -30.86 -18.06
C PHE A 207 5.84 -30.41 -16.88
N HIS A 208 7.07 -29.92 -17.13
CA HIS A 208 8.03 -29.59 -16.07
C HIS A 208 8.53 -28.17 -16.18
N THR A 209 8.19 -27.40 -15.19
CA THR A 209 8.72 -26.04 -14.99
C THR A 209 9.32 -25.94 -13.58
N ASN A 210 10.51 -25.39 -13.50
CA ASN A 210 11.19 -25.12 -12.22
C ASN A 210 11.32 -23.62 -12.01
N ARG A 211 11.05 -23.17 -10.79
CA ARG A 211 11.33 -21.83 -10.33
C ARG A 211 12.16 -21.91 -9.06
N THR A 212 13.37 -21.38 -9.13
CA THR A 212 14.32 -21.35 -8.00
C THR A 212 14.72 -19.91 -7.73
N GLY A 213 14.71 -19.52 -6.48
CA GLY A 213 15.02 -18.13 -6.13
C GLY A 213 15.37 -17.93 -4.68
N ILE A 214 15.77 -16.70 -4.39
CA ILE A 214 16.11 -16.19 -3.06
C ILE A 214 15.23 -14.97 -2.80
N SER A 215 14.65 -14.92 -1.61
CA SER A 215 13.91 -13.77 -1.10
C SER A 215 14.54 -13.30 0.20
N TYR A 216 14.68 -12.00 0.33
CA TYR A 216 15.10 -11.32 1.56
C TYR A 216 14.06 -10.26 1.91
N THR A 217 13.66 -10.21 3.18
CA THR A 217 12.81 -9.16 3.73
C THR A 217 13.44 -8.63 5.01
N GLY A 218 13.78 -7.35 5.01
CA GLY A 218 14.17 -6.59 6.21
C GLY A 218 12.97 -5.77 6.68
N ILE A 219 12.60 -5.88 7.94
CA ILE A 219 11.46 -5.21 8.56
C ILE A 219 12.00 -4.28 9.66
N PHE A 220 11.64 -2.99 9.56
CA PHE A 220 11.97 -1.96 10.54
C PHE A 220 10.66 -1.35 11.02
N TYR A 221 10.44 -1.33 12.32
CA TYR A 221 9.22 -0.75 12.88
C TYR A 221 9.51 0.04 14.15
N ASP A 222 8.69 1.07 14.36
CA ASP A 222 8.63 1.88 15.56
C ASP A 222 7.15 2.01 15.96
N LEU A 223 6.83 1.67 17.18
CA LEU A 223 5.49 1.74 17.74
C LEU A 223 5.55 2.46 19.07
N ASN A 224 4.80 3.56 19.18
CA ASN A 224 4.52 4.26 20.42
C ASN A 224 3.01 4.25 20.65
N PHE A 225 2.60 3.74 21.81
CA PHE A 225 1.21 3.66 22.21
C PHE A 225 1.07 4.14 23.66
N ASN A 226 0.16 5.08 23.88
CA ASN A 226 -0.11 5.67 25.20
C ASN A 226 -1.61 5.69 25.45
N ILE A 227 -2.05 5.23 26.61
CA ILE A 227 -3.42 5.34 27.09
C ILE A 227 -3.41 6.25 28.32
N SER A 228 -4.25 7.26 28.29
CA SER A 228 -4.37 8.23 29.39
C SER A 228 -4.97 7.56 30.65
N PRO A 229 -4.45 7.86 31.85
CA PRO A 229 -4.95 7.34 33.12
C PRO A 229 -6.38 7.79 33.44
N ASN A 230 -6.89 8.80 32.77
CA ASN A 230 -8.19 9.42 33.07
C ASN A 230 -9.41 8.56 32.63
N ILE A 231 -9.18 7.34 32.06
CA ILE A 231 -10.26 6.45 31.60
C ILE A 231 -10.62 5.39 32.63
N GLY A 232 -10.33 5.60 33.89
CA GLY A 232 -10.61 4.62 34.95
C GLY A 232 -9.61 3.46 35.03
N LEU A 233 -8.50 3.53 34.31
CA LEU A 233 -7.36 2.67 34.53
C LEU A 233 -6.54 3.19 35.70
N SER A 234 -6.17 2.32 36.62
CA SER A 234 -5.45 2.70 37.85
C SER A 234 -4.02 3.19 37.58
N TYR A 235 -3.49 2.94 36.38
CA TYR A 235 -2.14 3.35 35.98
C TYR A 235 -2.11 3.79 34.51
N PRO A 236 -1.29 4.81 34.16
CA PRO A 236 -1.03 5.14 32.78
C PRO A 236 -0.37 3.94 32.07
N MET A 237 -0.88 3.55 30.92
CA MET A 237 -0.25 2.54 30.10
C MET A 237 0.51 3.22 28.97
N GLU A 238 1.82 3.12 29.01
CA GLU A 238 2.70 3.52 27.92
C GLU A 238 3.38 2.26 27.37
N CYS A 239 3.33 2.10 26.07
CA CYS A 239 3.98 1.00 25.40
C CYS A 239 4.80 1.53 24.23
N TYR A 240 6.09 1.22 24.26
CA TYR A 240 7.02 1.49 23.19
C TYR A 240 7.53 0.18 22.65
N ALA A 241 7.48 0.02 21.36
CA ALA A 241 8.09 -1.10 20.68
C ALA A 241 8.91 -0.60 19.49
N TYR A 242 10.18 -0.93 19.52
CA TYR A 242 11.08 -0.74 18.40
C TYR A 242 11.66 -2.09 18.03
N GLY A 243 11.75 -2.39 16.75
CA GLY A 243 12.31 -3.64 16.33
C GLY A 243 12.71 -3.65 14.87
N GLU A 244 13.61 -4.55 14.57
CA GLU A 244 13.99 -4.93 13.22
C GLU A 244 13.95 -6.44 13.10
N GLY A 245 13.44 -6.92 11.99
CA GLY A 245 13.34 -8.33 11.69
C GLY A 245 13.90 -8.64 10.31
N GLN A 246 14.44 -9.83 10.15
CA GLN A 246 14.91 -10.31 8.87
C GLN A 246 14.26 -11.64 8.54
N ASN A 247 13.84 -11.79 7.30
CA ASN A 247 13.35 -13.05 6.76
C ASN A 247 14.10 -13.38 5.47
N ASN A 248 14.97 -14.38 5.54
CA ASN A 248 15.75 -14.86 4.41
C ASN A 248 15.17 -16.19 3.94
N VAL A 249 14.63 -16.23 2.75
CA VAL A 249 14.00 -17.41 2.18
C VAL A 249 14.70 -17.84 0.90
N LEU A 250 15.27 -19.03 0.91
CA LEU A 250 15.65 -19.76 -0.29
C LEU A 250 14.47 -20.65 -0.68
N TYR A 251 13.93 -20.47 -1.88
CA TYR A 251 12.84 -21.30 -2.34
C TYR A 251 13.15 -22.03 -3.63
N LEU A 252 12.66 -23.25 -3.70
CA LEU A 252 12.67 -24.10 -4.87
C LEU A 252 11.24 -24.55 -5.15
N SER A 253 10.71 -24.23 -6.30
CA SER A 253 9.39 -24.71 -6.73
C SER A 253 9.53 -25.52 -8.03
N LEU A 254 9.09 -26.77 -7.98
CA LEU A 254 8.94 -27.63 -9.14
C LEU A 254 7.46 -27.84 -9.42
N ILE A 255 7.01 -27.42 -10.59
CA ILE A 255 5.63 -27.56 -11.02
C ILE A 255 5.55 -28.69 -12.04
N HIS A 256 4.73 -29.68 -11.74
CA HIS A 256 4.30 -30.75 -12.65
C HIS A 256 2.88 -30.42 -13.13
N ILE A 257 2.68 -30.37 -14.44
CA ILE A 257 1.38 -30.13 -15.07
C ILE A 257 0.92 -31.42 -15.76
#